data_e7188fd4854dd193a2baa4d8d87a1321
#
_entry.id   e7188fd4854dd193a2baa4d8d87a1321
#
_cell.length_a   1.000
_cell.length_b   1.000
_cell.length_c   1.000
_cell.angle_alpha   90.00
_cell.angle_beta   90.00
_cell.angle_gamma   90.00
#
_symmetry.space_group_name_H-M   'P 1'
#
loop_
_entity.id
_entity.type
_entity.pdbx_description
1 polymer ?
#
loop_
_entity_poly.entity_id
_entity_poly.type
_entity_poly.pdbx_seq_one_letter_code
_entity_poly.pdbx_strand_id
1 'polypeptide(L)'
;VGSSFIAELNMVLPRLYAMGMWRDLLYETVIQTSDGNFTLPEGEAVVQAMLDDDPARVRSRFHDYRLTGRNSDGSTLAMYGLVDDGFAPTINELNPAKVYSIIVEPIEPQTEIKRTSSNFISVSGLNNSTTPELTEFKTNFETASTGISSSSVFTSITEIKTGDSALTHPVRIYANSLTGGTTEKLKLADVQAANSVTSYRRYRIANSDNSAAKTLRLLVKRRFKPLINSYDPVYPSNLNSIKHALLGSVAEDNADLDRAQYHWSICKQLLEEELDAYRGAAKPTIYFDPSGSGTRTPNIM
;
A
#
# COMPACT_ATOMS: atom_id res chain seq x y z
N VAL A 1 -19.71 23.24 -1.75
CA VAL A 1 -20.32 21.97 -2.21
C VAL A 1 -19.27 20.84 -2.23
N GLY A 2 -17.99 21.14 -2.50
CA GLY A 2 -16.96 20.10 -2.61
C GLY A 2 -16.55 19.42 -1.31
N SER A 3 -16.48 20.14 -0.19
CA SER A 3 -15.99 19.57 1.08
C SER A 3 -16.96 18.57 1.72
N SER A 4 -18.26 18.74 1.57
CA SER A 4 -19.27 17.81 2.08
C SER A 4 -19.20 16.47 1.33
N PHE A 5 -19.06 16.48 0.01
CA PHE A 5 -19.00 15.27 -0.81
C PHE A 5 -17.76 14.42 -0.53
N ILE A 6 -16.59 15.06 -0.34
CA ILE A 6 -15.36 14.35 0.05
C ILE A 6 -15.54 13.69 1.42
N ALA A 7 -16.17 14.36 2.37
CA ALA A 7 -16.45 13.80 3.68
C ALA A 7 -17.35 12.55 3.60
N GLU A 8 -18.41 12.61 2.80
CA GLU A 8 -19.30 11.46 2.56
C GLU A 8 -18.58 10.29 1.89
N LEU A 9 -17.73 10.56 0.89
CA LEU A 9 -16.88 9.52 0.29
C LEU A 9 -15.94 8.88 1.32
N ASN A 10 -15.32 9.70 2.18
CA ASN A 10 -14.43 9.19 3.22
C ASN A 10 -15.15 8.35 4.29
N MET A 11 -16.45 8.45 4.43
CA MET A 11 -17.25 7.57 5.30
C MET A 11 -17.56 6.23 4.62
N VAL A 12 -17.81 6.23 3.31
CA VAL A 12 -18.27 5.06 2.55
C VAL A 12 -17.10 4.20 2.04
N LEU A 13 -16.02 4.83 1.54
CA LEU A 13 -14.91 4.13 0.91
C LEU A 13 -14.21 3.11 1.82
N PRO A 14 -13.95 3.37 3.14
CA PRO A 14 -13.35 2.37 4.02
C PRO A 14 -14.15 1.06 4.07
N ARG A 15 -15.47 1.16 4.04
CA ARG A 15 -16.35 -0.01 4.00
C ARG A 15 -16.22 -0.78 2.68
N LEU A 16 -16.15 -0.08 1.54
CA LEU A 16 -15.90 -0.71 0.24
C LEU A 16 -14.55 -1.44 0.21
N TYR A 17 -13.51 -0.82 0.77
CA TYR A 17 -12.20 -1.47 0.90
C TYR A 17 -12.25 -2.72 1.79
N ALA A 18 -13.04 -2.70 2.86
CA ALA A 18 -13.20 -3.84 3.76
C ALA A 18 -14.02 -4.98 3.14
N MET A 19 -14.98 -4.68 2.27
CA MET A 19 -15.92 -5.67 1.72
C MET A 19 -15.27 -6.67 0.75
N GLY A 20 -14.15 -6.33 0.09
CA GLY A 20 -13.59 -7.24 -0.90
C GLY A 20 -12.21 -6.84 -1.44
N MET A 21 -11.78 -7.63 -2.42
CA MET A 21 -10.55 -7.41 -3.20
C MET A 21 -10.96 -7.01 -4.62
N TRP A 22 -11.48 -5.79 -4.75
CA TRP A 22 -11.96 -5.27 -6.02
C TRP A 22 -10.79 -5.05 -6.99
N ARG A 23 -11.06 -5.09 -8.29
CA ARG A 23 -10.06 -4.93 -9.35
C ARG A 23 -9.14 -3.75 -9.12
N ASP A 24 -9.69 -2.57 -8.90
CA ASP A 24 -8.93 -1.32 -8.79
C ASP A 24 -8.18 -1.17 -7.46
N LEU A 25 -8.52 -2.01 -6.47
CA LEU A 25 -7.78 -2.09 -5.22
C LEU A 25 -6.53 -2.95 -5.33
N LEU A 26 -6.35 -3.68 -6.42
CA LEU A 26 -5.20 -4.53 -6.65
C LEU A 26 -4.17 -3.80 -7.53
N TYR A 27 -2.91 -3.88 -7.14
CA TYR A 27 -1.80 -3.41 -7.96
C TYR A 27 -0.63 -4.38 -7.88
N GLU A 28 0.16 -4.39 -8.93
CA GLU A 28 1.37 -5.20 -9.01
C GLU A 28 2.58 -4.34 -8.65
N THR A 29 3.50 -4.90 -7.89
CA THR A 29 4.78 -4.27 -7.56
C THR A 29 5.89 -5.29 -7.54
N VAL A 30 7.10 -4.83 -7.86
CA VAL A 30 8.31 -5.63 -7.78
C VAL A 30 9.24 -4.99 -6.76
N ILE A 31 9.65 -5.78 -5.77
CA ILE A 31 10.52 -5.35 -4.68
C ILE A 31 11.78 -6.19 -4.70
N GLN A 32 12.92 -5.55 -4.48
CA GLN A 32 14.18 -6.22 -4.20
C GLN A 32 14.54 -6.01 -2.74
N THR A 33 14.83 -7.09 -2.03
CA THR A 33 15.25 -7.04 -0.63
C THR A 33 16.44 -7.95 -0.38
N SER A 34 17.41 -7.44 0.37
CA SER A 34 18.57 -8.20 0.86
C SER A 34 18.42 -8.62 2.34
N ASP A 35 17.47 -8.01 3.05
CA ASP A 35 17.35 -8.15 4.51
C ASP A 35 16.30 -9.19 4.93
N GLY A 36 15.70 -9.87 3.97
CA GLY A 36 14.62 -10.82 4.22
C GLY A 36 13.31 -10.17 4.72
N ASN A 37 13.25 -8.84 4.79
CA ASN A 37 12.08 -8.07 5.17
C ASN A 37 11.79 -7.00 4.11
N PHE A 38 10.53 -6.65 3.96
CA PHE A 38 10.12 -5.53 3.13
C PHE A 38 8.84 -4.88 3.66
N THR A 39 8.61 -3.65 3.25
CA THR A 39 7.43 -2.87 3.61
C THR A 39 6.70 -2.39 2.37
N LEU A 40 5.40 -2.15 2.53
CA LEU A 40 4.50 -1.70 1.46
C LEU A 40 3.88 -0.35 1.85
N PRO A 41 4.38 0.79 1.32
CA PRO A 41 3.85 2.11 1.61
C PRO A 41 2.38 2.30 1.25
N GLU A 42 1.93 1.70 0.15
CA GLU A 42 0.56 1.81 -0.33
C GLU A 42 -0.27 0.55 -0.13
N GLY A 43 0.38 -0.54 0.31
CA GLY A 43 -0.24 -1.84 0.48
C GLY A 43 -0.86 -2.04 1.86
N GLU A 44 -2.03 -2.67 1.87
CA GLU A 44 -2.63 -3.20 3.10
C GLU A 44 -2.32 -4.68 3.28
N ALA A 45 -2.39 -5.44 2.20
CA ALA A 45 -2.16 -6.88 2.25
C ALA A 45 -1.59 -7.40 0.93
N VAL A 46 -0.65 -8.33 1.01
CA VAL A 46 -0.21 -9.12 -0.13
C VAL A 46 -1.24 -10.22 -0.39
N VAL A 47 -1.77 -10.24 -1.60
CA VAL A 47 -2.77 -11.22 -2.05
C VAL A 47 -2.09 -12.44 -2.66
N GLN A 48 -1.12 -12.20 -3.54
CA GLN A 48 -0.30 -13.22 -4.17
C GLN A 48 1.15 -12.76 -4.24
N ALA A 49 2.06 -13.70 -4.20
CA ALA A 49 3.48 -13.42 -4.25
C ALA A 49 4.23 -14.47 -5.06
N MET A 50 5.27 -14.01 -5.74
CA MET A 50 6.31 -14.83 -6.34
C MET A 50 7.66 -14.41 -5.78
N LEU A 51 8.47 -15.35 -5.37
CA LEU A 51 9.83 -15.15 -4.87
C LEU A 51 10.80 -15.78 -5.86
N ASP A 52 11.63 -14.98 -6.50
CA ASP A 52 12.58 -15.41 -7.54
C ASP A 52 11.90 -16.29 -8.62
N ASP A 53 10.69 -15.87 -9.07
CA ASP A 53 9.81 -16.53 -10.04
C ASP A 53 9.06 -17.79 -9.53
N ASP A 54 9.26 -18.21 -8.29
CA ASP A 54 8.50 -19.30 -7.69
C ASP A 54 7.29 -18.79 -6.88
N PRO A 55 6.11 -19.43 -6.96
CA PRO A 55 4.95 -19.04 -6.17
C PRO A 55 5.23 -19.14 -4.67
N ALA A 56 5.07 -18.05 -3.94
CA ALA A 56 5.27 -17.98 -2.50
C ALA A 56 3.93 -17.89 -1.75
N ARG A 57 3.78 -18.67 -0.69
CA ARG A 57 2.59 -18.61 0.17
C ARG A 57 2.63 -17.38 1.06
N VAL A 58 1.53 -16.66 1.12
CA VAL A 58 1.35 -15.54 2.05
C VAL A 58 0.63 -16.05 3.30
N ARG A 59 1.20 -15.78 4.47
CA ARG A 59 0.66 -16.23 5.76
C ARG A 59 0.48 -15.07 6.71
N SER A 60 -0.53 -15.16 7.55
CA SER A 60 -0.62 -14.28 8.71
C SER A 60 0.34 -14.75 9.80
N ARG A 61 0.81 -13.82 10.63
CA ARG A 61 1.65 -14.11 11.79
C ARG A 61 1.04 -15.16 12.73
N PHE A 62 -0.28 -15.15 12.87
CA PHE A 62 -1.00 -16.12 13.68
C PHE A 62 -0.83 -17.56 13.15
N HIS A 63 -0.94 -17.75 11.84
CA HIS A 63 -0.73 -19.07 11.22
C HIS A 63 0.72 -19.51 11.27
N ASP A 64 1.65 -18.58 11.08
CA ASP A 64 3.09 -18.87 11.18
C ASP A 64 3.45 -19.37 12.57
N TYR A 65 3.02 -18.67 13.63
CA TYR A 65 3.28 -19.05 15.01
C TYR A 65 2.71 -20.42 15.37
N ARG A 66 1.56 -20.79 14.82
CA ARG A 66 0.88 -22.06 15.11
C ARG A 66 1.39 -23.23 14.28
N LEU A 67 1.83 -23.00 13.05
CA LEU A 67 2.17 -24.05 12.07
C LEU A 67 3.68 -24.26 11.90
N THR A 68 4.51 -23.29 12.23
CA THR A 68 5.96 -23.43 12.25
C THR A 68 6.42 -24.00 13.61
N GLY A 69 5.80 -25.10 14.01
CA GLY A 69 6.38 -25.95 15.02
C GLY A 69 7.82 -26.29 14.61
N ARG A 70 8.76 -26.15 15.51
CA ARG A 70 10.09 -26.69 15.30
C ARG A 70 9.97 -28.20 15.15
N ASN A 71 10.70 -28.77 14.21
CA ASN A 71 10.92 -30.20 14.18
C ASN A 71 11.48 -30.65 15.53
N SER A 72 11.34 -31.91 15.89
CA SER A 72 11.88 -32.48 17.12
C SER A 72 13.40 -32.30 17.27
N ASP A 73 14.10 -32.04 16.17
CA ASP A 73 15.56 -31.74 16.13
C ASP A 73 15.86 -30.22 16.28
N GLY A 74 14.82 -29.38 16.46
CA GLY A 74 14.99 -27.94 16.60
C GLY A 74 15.09 -27.17 15.27
N SER A 75 15.10 -27.86 14.12
CA SER A 75 15.11 -27.25 12.81
C SER A 75 13.72 -26.66 12.48
N THR A 76 13.70 -25.52 11.79
CA THR A 76 12.46 -24.95 11.26
C THR A 76 12.05 -25.70 10.00
N LEU A 77 10.76 -26.05 9.89
CA LEU A 77 10.20 -26.57 8.65
C LEU A 77 10.49 -25.58 7.50
N ALA A 78 11.26 -26.04 6.53
CA ALA A 78 11.62 -25.26 5.35
C ALA A 78 10.37 -25.02 4.47
N MET A 79 9.60 -24.01 4.80
CA MET A 79 8.48 -23.58 3.96
C MET A 79 8.75 -22.15 3.49
N TYR A 80 9.09 -22.02 2.21
CA TYR A 80 9.22 -20.72 1.57
C TYR A 80 7.87 -19.99 1.61
N GLY A 81 7.88 -18.73 1.99
CA GLY A 81 6.67 -17.94 2.03
C GLY A 81 6.88 -16.57 2.64
N LEU A 82 5.84 -15.75 2.56
CA LEU A 82 5.79 -14.43 3.18
C LEU A 82 4.96 -14.50 4.46
N VAL A 83 5.49 -13.91 5.52
CA VAL A 83 4.80 -13.78 6.80
C VAL A 83 4.53 -12.31 7.06
N ASP A 84 3.27 -11.99 7.32
CA ASP A 84 2.89 -10.67 7.79
C ASP A 84 3.47 -10.42 9.19
N ASP A 85 4.35 -9.44 9.31
CA ASP A 85 5.09 -9.11 10.53
C ASP A 85 4.60 -7.79 11.17
N GLY A 86 3.42 -7.31 10.77
CA GLY A 86 2.81 -6.10 11.32
C GLY A 86 3.23 -4.82 10.60
N PHE A 87 3.71 -3.82 11.33
CA PHE A 87 4.05 -2.51 10.80
C PHE A 87 5.47 -2.09 11.16
N ALA A 88 6.14 -1.38 10.26
CA ALA A 88 7.45 -0.79 10.47
C ALA A 88 7.55 0.58 9.81
N PRO A 89 8.38 1.50 10.31
CA PRO A 89 8.58 2.82 9.72
C PRO A 89 9.46 2.79 8.46
N THR A 90 10.24 1.75 8.26
CA THR A 90 11.20 1.60 7.16
C THR A 90 10.51 1.43 5.82
N ILE A 91 11.10 1.96 4.75
CA ILE A 91 10.63 1.82 3.38
C ILE A 91 11.63 0.98 2.59
N ASN A 92 11.20 -0.19 2.14
CA ASN A 92 12.01 -1.13 1.36
C ASN A 92 11.65 -1.16 -0.15
N GLU A 93 10.67 -0.39 -0.61
CA GLU A 93 10.29 -0.34 -2.03
C GLU A 93 11.24 0.49 -2.90
N LEU A 94 12.20 1.18 -2.31
CA LEU A 94 13.21 1.90 -3.06
C LEU A 94 14.16 0.90 -3.74
N ASN A 95 14.41 1.10 -5.02
CA ASN A 95 15.39 0.30 -5.73
C ASN A 95 16.80 0.65 -5.23
N PRO A 96 17.56 -0.26 -4.61
CA PRO A 96 18.87 0.04 -4.03
C PRO A 96 19.94 0.44 -5.06
N ALA A 97 19.71 0.16 -6.34
CA ALA A 97 20.57 0.60 -7.44
C ALA A 97 20.31 2.06 -7.89
N LYS A 98 19.27 2.69 -7.37
CA LYS A 98 18.88 4.07 -7.69
C LYS A 98 19.13 4.99 -6.50
N VAL A 99 19.26 6.26 -6.82
CA VAL A 99 19.39 7.34 -5.82
C VAL A 99 18.15 8.24 -5.92
N TYR A 100 17.61 8.61 -4.79
CA TYR A 100 16.36 9.36 -4.69
C TYR A 100 16.56 10.69 -3.97
N SER A 101 15.96 11.75 -4.48
CA SER A 101 15.68 12.97 -3.72
C SER A 101 14.29 12.88 -3.09
N ILE A 102 14.11 13.46 -1.93
CA ILE A 102 12.80 13.55 -1.30
C ILE A 102 12.15 14.85 -1.71
N ILE A 103 10.91 14.75 -2.18
CA ILE A 103 10.09 15.91 -2.54
C ILE A 103 8.90 15.97 -1.59
N VAL A 104 8.70 17.14 -0.99
CA VAL A 104 7.54 17.42 -0.13
C VAL A 104 6.67 18.47 -0.82
N GLU A 105 5.44 18.08 -1.15
CA GLU A 105 4.47 18.92 -1.86
C GLU A 105 3.23 19.16 -0.99
N PRO A 106 2.67 20.38 -0.97
CA PRO A 106 1.35 20.59 -0.40
C PRO A 106 0.31 19.83 -1.22
N ILE A 107 -0.67 19.20 -0.57
CA ILE A 107 -1.74 18.48 -1.27
C ILE A 107 -2.68 19.45 -1.97
N GLU A 108 -2.93 20.61 -1.34
CA GLU A 108 -3.69 21.70 -1.94
C GLU A 108 -2.75 22.88 -2.23
N PRO A 109 -2.95 23.58 -3.37
CA PRO A 109 -2.22 24.81 -3.64
C PRO A 109 -2.53 25.83 -2.54
N GLN A 110 -1.55 26.14 -1.71
CA GLN A 110 -1.69 27.08 -0.62
C GLN A 110 -0.88 28.35 -0.89
N THR A 111 -1.46 29.48 -0.56
CA THR A 111 -0.78 30.77 -0.64
C THR A 111 0.22 30.98 0.50
N GLU A 112 0.00 30.35 1.66
CA GLU A 112 0.89 30.41 2.80
C GLU A 112 0.82 29.12 3.64
N ILE A 113 1.91 28.36 3.69
CA ILE A 113 2.12 27.35 4.73
C ILE A 113 3.11 27.92 5.72
N LYS A 114 2.61 28.47 6.82
CA LYS A 114 3.47 28.96 7.91
C LYS A 114 4.08 27.78 8.65
N ARG A 115 5.39 27.73 8.72
CA ARG A 115 6.13 26.80 9.55
C ARG A 115 6.77 27.53 10.71
N THR A 116 6.73 26.88 11.84
CA THR A 116 7.52 27.24 13.01
C THR A 116 8.66 26.22 13.16
N SER A 117 9.62 26.49 14.02
CA SER A 117 10.71 25.56 14.31
C SER A 117 10.23 24.22 14.87
N SER A 118 8.98 24.12 15.30
CA SER A 118 8.38 22.92 15.89
C SER A 118 7.53 22.10 14.91
N ASN A 119 7.13 22.65 13.76
CA ASN A 119 6.40 21.90 12.74
C ASN A 119 7.28 21.68 11.49
N PHE A 120 8.02 20.63 11.52
CA PHE A 120 8.91 20.21 10.43
C PHE A 120 8.63 18.77 10.02
N ILE A 121 9.21 18.36 8.91
CA ILE A 121 9.25 16.96 8.48
C ILE A 121 10.71 16.55 8.47
N SER A 122 11.02 15.45 9.13
CA SER A 122 12.33 14.82 9.06
C SER A 122 12.26 13.49 8.32
N VAL A 123 13.23 13.27 7.46
CA VAL A 123 13.42 12.02 6.74
C VAL A 123 14.81 11.51 7.07
N SER A 124 14.87 10.30 7.60
CA SER A 124 16.10 9.59 7.96
C SER A 124 16.32 8.41 7.04
N GLY A 125 17.54 8.14 6.67
CA GLY A 125 17.87 7.03 5.78
C GLY A 125 19.35 6.85 5.58
N LEU A 126 19.73 6.14 4.54
CA LEU A 126 21.13 5.99 4.10
C LEU A 126 21.34 6.72 2.78
N ASN A 127 22.46 7.39 2.66
CA ASN A 127 22.88 7.99 1.39
C ASN A 127 23.60 6.97 0.48
N ASN A 128 24.04 7.43 -0.68
CA ASN A 128 24.75 6.60 -1.67
C ASN A 128 26.05 5.97 -1.14
N SER A 129 26.59 6.48 -0.04
CA SER A 129 27.81 5.95 0.59
C SER A 129 27.50 5.08 1.82
N THR A 130 26.25 4.62 1.99
CA THR A 130 25.77 3.88 3.15
C THR A 130 25.90 4.63 4.50
N THR A 131 26.12 5.94 4.43
CA THR A 131 26.20 6.80 5.61
C THR A 131 24.79 7.22 6.02
N PRO A 132 24.48 7.22 7.34
CA PRO A 132 23.22 7.77 7.84
C PRO A 132 23.03 9.23 7.42
N GLU A 133 21.88 9.52 6.86
CA GLU A 133 21.50 10.85 6.37
C GLU A 133 20.22 11.29 7.06
N LEU A 134 20.14 12.55 7.46
CA LEU A 134 18.95 13.17 8.01
C LEU A 134 18.68 14.46 7.26
N THR A 135 17.50 14.55 6.67
CA THR A 135 17.03 15.79 6.05
C THR A 135 15.81 16.30 6.80
N GLU A 136 15.86 17.57 7.21
CA GLU A 136 14.75 18.24 7.85
C GLU A 136 14.21 19.35 6.94
N PHE A 137 12.92 19.27 6.62
CA PHE A 137 12.21 20.28 5.85
C PHE A 137 11.60 21.30 6.82
N LYS A 138 12.35 22.36 7.07
CA LYS A 138 11.96 23.46 8.00
C LYS A 138 11.53 24.75 7.30
N THR A 139 11.65 24.80 5.97
CA THR A 139 11.34 26.02 5.20
C THR A 139 9.86 26.14 4.88
N ASN A 140 9.39 27.37 4.76
CA ASN A 140 8.02 27.67 4.35
C ASN A 140 7.78 27.12 2.94
N PHE A 141 6.67 26.40 2.75
CA PHE A 141 6.19 26.01 1.42
C PHE A 141 5.39 27.16 0.76
N GLU A 142 5.84 28.37 0.96
CA GLU A 142 5.23 29.53 0.35
C GLU A 142 5.45 29.45 -1.15
N THR A 143 4.35 29.42 -1.89
CA THR A 143 4.31 29.54 -3.37
C THR A 143 4.85 28.41 -4.22
N ALA A 144 5.30 27.29 -3.69
CA ALA A 144 5.83 26.22 -4.52
C ALA A 144 4.71 25.30 -5.05
N SER A 145 4.18 25.61 -6.21
CA SER A 145 3.39 24.67 -7.00
C SER A 145 4.18 23.39 -7.39
N THR A 146 5.50 23.38 -7.15
CA THR A 146 6.42 22.32 -7.58
C THR A 146 7.00 21.49 -6.44
N GLY A 147 6.66 21.79 -5.18
CA GLY A 147 7.22 21.10 -4.02
C GLY A 147 8.65 21.52 -3.67
N ILE A 148 9.12 21.11 -2.50
CA ILE A 148 10.50 21.32 -2.03
C ILE A 148 11.24 20.00 -2.11
N SER A 149 12.38 20.02 -2.82
CA SER A 149 13.27 18.85 -2.91
C SER A 149 14.33 18.90 -1.81
N SER A 150 14.73 17.72 -1.32
CA SER A 150 15.89 17.59 -0.44
C SER A 150 17.18 17.94 -1.17
N SER A 151 18.13 18.54 -0.46
CA SER A 151 19.52 18.63 -0.91
C SER A 151 20.26 17.30 -0.75
N SER A 152 19.85 16.49 0.21
CA SER A 152 20.38 15.15 0.46
C SER A 152 19.71 14.14 -0.44
N VAL A 153 20.47 13.06 -0.74
CA VAL A 153 20.02 11.94 -1.56
C VAL A 153 20.01 10.65 -0.74
N PHE A 154 19.06 9.78 -1.04
CA PHE A 154 18.81 8.56 -0.29
C PHE A 154 18.84 7.33 -1.21
N THR A 155 19.42 6.24 -0.72
CA THR A 155 19.28 4.90 -1.30
C THR A 155 18.30 4.05 -0.51
N SER A 156 18.08 4.37 0.77
CA SER A 156 17.05 3.77 1.61
C SER A 156 16.50 4.79 2.60
N ILE A 157 15.25 4.60 3.03
CA ILE A 157 14.57 5.46 4.01
C ILE A 157 14.17 4.59 5.20
N THR A 158 14.64 4.98 6.39
CA THR A 158 14.35 4.26 7.63
C THR A 158 13.16 4.83 8.38
N GLU A 159 12.93 6.14 8.30
CA GLU A 159 11.84 6.80 9.01
C GLU A 159 11.46 8.12 8.36
N ILE A 160 10.17 8.42 8.38
CA ILE A 160 9.61 9.75 8.11
C ILE A 160 8.82 10.18 9.33
N LYS A 161 9.17 11.32 9.91
CA LYS A 161 8.59 11.83 11.15
C LYS A 161 8.19 13.31 11.01
N THR A 162 7.07 13.67 11.62
CA THR A 162 6.69 15.09 11.79
C THR A 162 7.19 15.64 13.11
N GLY A 163 7.37 16.96 13.18
CA GLY A 163 7.76 17.65 14.40
C GLY A 163 6.66 17.69 15.46
N ASP A 164 6.94 18.40 16.55
CA ASP A 164 6.09 18.45 17.74
C ASP A 164 4.76 19.20 17.55
N SER A 165 4.62 19.94 16.47
CA SER A 165 3.38 20.63 16.10
C SER A 165 2.83 20.08 14.80
N ALA A 166 1.50 19.99 14.69
CA ALA A 166 0.82 19.61 13.47
C ALA A 166 1.11 20.60 12.34
N LEU A 167 1.21 20.10 11.12
CA LEU A 167 1.29 20.94 9.93
C LEU A 167 -0.04 21.66 9.73
N THR A 168 -0.01 22.90 9.29
CA THR A 168 -1.23 23.68 9.02
C THR A 168 -2.09 23.02 7.95
N HIS A 169 -1.42 22.45 6.94
CA HIS A 169 -2.06 21.75 5.83
C HIS A 169 -1.39 20.40 5.61
N PRO A 170 -2.13 19.40 5.09
CA PRO A 170 -1.56 18.12 4.75
C PRO A 170 -0.56 18.27 3.61
N VAL A 171 0.51 17.50 3.69
CA VAL A 171 1.56 17.46 2.67
C VAL A 171 1.79 16.02 2.22
N ARG A 172 2.20 15.89 0.98
CA ARG A 172 2.52 14.62 0.34
C ARG A 172 4.02 14.51 0.16
N ILE A 173 4.58 13.38 0.51
CA ILE A 173 6.01 13.11 0.44
C ILE A 173 6.26 12.08 -0.65
N TYR A 174 7.22 12.37 -1.52
CA TYR A 174 7.63 11.48 -2.60
C TYR A 174 9.13 11.21 -2.54
N ALA A 175 9.53 10.03 -3.00
CA ALA A 175 10.87 9.75 -3.46
C ALA A 175 10.92 9.91 -4.98
N ASN A 176 11.80 10.79 -5.46
CA ASN A 176 12.00 11.06 -6.87
C ASN A 176 13.34 10.48 -7.31
N SER A 177 13.33 9.56 -8.26
CA SER A 177 14.56 8.94 -8.79
C SER A 177 15.38 9.95 -9.56
N LEU A 178 16.65 10.05 -9.22
CA LEU A 178 17.65 10.88 -9.93
C LEU A 178 18.44 10.06 -10.97
N THR A 179 18.24 8.75 -11.03
CA THR A 179 18.99 7.84 -11.89
C THR A 179 18.12 7.40 -13.08
N GLY A 180 18.65 7.48 -14.29
CA GLY A 180 18.07 6.82 -15.46
C GLY A 180 17.17 7.66 -16.36
N GLY A 181 17.15 9.00 -16.23
CA GLY A 181 16.48 9.90 -17.19
C GLY A 181 14.95 9.85 -17.23
N THR A 182 14.31 8.92 -16.56
CA THR A 182 12.87 8.85 -16.30
C THR A 182 12.59 9.26 -14.88
N THR A 183 11.77 10.29 -14.71
CA THR A 183 11.33 10.78 -13.40
C THR A 183 10.36 9.77 -12.80
N GLU A 184 10.88 8.81 -12.08
CA GLU A 184 10.05 7.88 -11.30
C GLU A 184 9.75 8.50 -9.94
N LYS A 185 8.49 8.83 -9.71
CA LYS A 185 8.03 9.48 -8.49
C LYS A 185 7.21 8.49 -7.67
N LEU A 186 7.79 7.98 -6.59
CA LEU A 186 7.14 7.05 -5.68
C LEU A 186 6.53 7.83 -4.50
N LYS A 187 5.22 7.69 -4.29
CA LYS A 187 4.54 8.29 -3.14
C LYS A 187 4.90 7.51 -1.87
N LEU A 188 5.42 8.21 -0.87
CA LEU A 188 5.82 7.62 0.41
C LEU A 188 4.73 7.79 1.47
N ALA A 189 4.24 9.02 1.67
CA ALA A 189 3.28 9.31 2.74
C ALA A 189 2.48 10.58 2.47
N ASP A 190 1.33 10.68 3.14
CA ASP A 190 0.60 11.93 3.39
C ASP A 190 0.68 12.19 4.90
N VAL A 191 1.14 13.36 5.31
CA VAL A 191 1.36 13.71 6.72
C VAL A 191 0.78 15.07 7.07
N GLN A 192 0.22 15.19 8.27
CA GLN A 192 -0.30 16.43 8.83
C GLN A 192 -0.16 16.49 10.35
N ALA A 193 -0.42 15.36 11.04
CA ALA A 193 -0.46 15.31 12.49
C ALA A 193 0.91 15.59 13.13
N ALA A 194 0.90 16.15 14.32
CA ALA A 194 2.09 16.32 15.15
C ALA A 194 2.63 14.97 15.65
N ASN A 195 3.92 14.90 15.87
CA ASN A 195 4.62 13.74 16.45
C ASN A 195 4.24 12.41 15.79
N SER A 196 3.87 12.45 14.51
CA SER A 196 3.52 11.24 13.79
C SER A 196 4.75 10.63 13.11
N VAL A 197 4.87 9.30 13.24
CA VAL A 197 5.82 8.49 12.49
C VAL A 197 5.01 7.69 11.47
N THR A 198 5.44 7.73 10.23
CA THR A 198 4.79 6.92 9.19
C THR A 198 5.07 5.44 9.45
N SER A 199 4.06 4.61 9.22
CA SER A 199 4.19 3.16 9.40
C SER A 199 3.58 2.42 8.22
N TYR A 200 4.29 1.39 7.78
CA TYR A 200 3.96 0.61 6.59
C TYR A 200 3.81 -0.85 6.94
N ARG A 201 2.94 -1.56 6.23
CA ARG A 201 2.79 -3.00 6.39
C ARG A 201 4.09 -3.69 6.06
N ARG A 202 4.60 -4.50 7.00
CA ARG A 202 5.86 -5.21 6.89
C ARG A 202 5.62 -6.70 6.71
N TYR A 203 6.39 -7.30 5.82
CA TYR A 203 6.45 -8.72 5.59
C TYR A 203 7.86 -9.25 5.77
N ARG A 204 7.96 -10.47 6.27
CA ARG A 204 9.20 -11.22 6.37
C ARG A 204 9.17 -12.41 5.43
N ILE A 205 10.29 -12.66 4.75
CA ILE A 205 10.48 -13.87 3.94
C ILE A 205 10.90 -14.99 4.90
N ALA A 206 10.06 -16.03 5.01
CA ALA A 206 10.39 -17.19 5.83
C ALA A 206 11.51 -18.02 5.17
N ASN A 207 12.49 -18.43 5.99
CA ASN A 207 13.64 -19.27 5.56
C ASN A 207 14.49 -18.65 4.42
N SER A 208 14.55 -17.34 4.33
CA SER A 208 15.48 -16.67 3.44
C SER A 208 16.87 -16.66 4.07
N ASP A 209 17.86 -17.16 3.33
CA ASP A 209 19.24 -16.79 3.59
C ASP A 209 19.38 -15.29 3.28
N ASN A 210 19.67 -14.49 4.29
CA ASN A 210 19.82 -13.04 4.17
C ASN A 210 21.08 -12.63 3.37
N SER A 211 21.75 -13.59 2.76
CA SER A 211 23.02 -13.38 2.05
C SER A 211 22.86 -12.99 0.58
N ALA A 212 21.70 -13.18 -0.02
CA ALA A 212 21.44 -12.87 -1.43
C ALA A 212 20.20 -11.97 -1.59
N ALA A 213 20.32 -11.00 -2.49
CA ALA A 213 19.16 -10.18 -2.87
C ALA A 213 18.06 -11.07 -3.47
N LYS A 214 16.83 -10.88 -2.99
CA LYS A 214 15.64 -11.60 -3.44
C LYS A 214 14.74 -10.66 -4.23
N THR A 215 14.19 -11.15 -5.33
CA THR A 215 13.20 -10.41 -6.13
C THR A 215 11.80 -10.94 -5.82
N LEU A 216 10.93 -10.05 -5.40
CA LEU A 216 9.53 -10.32 -5.08
C LEU A 216 8.65 -9.66 -6.11
N ARG A 217 7.78 -10.44 -6.75
CA ARG A 217 6.67 -9.93 -7.54
C ARG A 217 5.40 -10.12 -6.72
N LEU A 218 4.71 -9.05 -6.45
CA LEU A 218 3.59 -9.02 -5.50
C LEU A 218 2.34 -8.48 -6.16
N LEU A 219 1.23 -9.18 -5.95
CA LEU A 219 -0.11 -8.61 -6.14
C LEU A 219 -0.59 -8.13 -4.78
N VAL A 220 -0.81 -6.84 -4.65
CA VAL A 220 -1.04 -6.16 -3.37
C VAL A 220 -2.41 -5.49 -3.38
N LYS A 221 -3.14 -5.61 -2.26
CA LYS A 221 -4.34 -4.82 -1.99
C LYS A 221 -3.92 -3.45 -1.47
N ARG A 222 -4.45 -2.38 -2.09
CA ARG A 222 -4.23 -0.99 -1.65
C ARG A 222 -4.79 -0.76 -0.26
N ARG A 223 -4.04 0.01 0.53
CA ARG A 223 -4.51 0.56 1.79
C ARG A 223 -5.42 1.75 1.53
N PHE A 224 -6.54 1.82 2.25
CA PHE A 224 -7.38 3.01 2.21
C PHE A 224 -6.61 4.23 2.72
N LYS A 225 -6.67 5.31 1.96
CA LYS A 225 -6.18 6.63 2.36
C LYS A 225 -7.33 7.63 2.19
N PRO A 226 -7.65 8.43 3.20
CA PRO A 226 -8.70 9.44 3.09
C PRO A 226 -8.44 10.37 1.91
N LEU A 227 -9.50 10.72 1.20
CA LEU A 227 -9.47 11.75 0.17
C LEU A 227 -9.35 13.11 0.85
N ILE A 228 -8.49 13.95 0.34
CA ILE A 228 -8.21 15.28 0.89
C ILE A 228 -8.68 16.35 -0.09
N ASN A 229 -8.49 16.12 -1.37
CA ASN A 229 -8.89 17.06 -2.41
C ASN A 229 -9.66 16.39 -3.56
N SER A 230 -10.22 17.20 -4.45
CA SER A 230 -11.01 16.72 -5.60
C SER A 230 -10.20 16.04 -6.69
N TYR A 231 -8.88 16.07 -6.62
CA TYR A 231 -7.97 15.43 -7.58
C TYR A 231 -7.46 14.08 -7.10
N ASP A 232 -7.76 13.70 -5.86
CA ASP A 232 -7.34 12.41 -5.34
C ASP A 232 -8.06 11.28 -6.07
N PRO A 233 -7.34 10.22 -6.49
CA PRO A 233 -7.95 9.10 -7.17
C PRO A 233 -8.87 8.33 -6.22
N VAL A 234 -10.07 8.04 -6.68
CA VAL A 234 -11.06 7.26 -5.94
C VAL A 234 -11.00 5.80 -6.37
N TYR A 235 -10.86 4.91 -5.42
CA TYR A 235 -10.91 3.47 -5.63
C TYR A 235 -11.97 2.83 -4.72
N PRO A 236 -12.74 1.84 -5.21
CA PRO A 236 -12.85 1.40 -6.62
C PRO A 236 -13.40 2.52 -7.51
N SER A 237 -13.07 2.50 -8.81
CA SER A 237 -13.44 3.56 -9.77
C SER A 237 -14.84 3.43 -10.36
N ASN A 238 -15.57 2.36 -10.04
CA ASN A 238 -16.91 2.11 -10.53
C ASN A 238 -17.92 3.11 -9.96
N LEU A 239 -18.28 4.12 -10.75
CA LEU A 239 -19.16 5.20 -10.34
C LEU A 239 -20.56 4.72 -9.91
N ASN A 240 -21.10 3.68 -10.55
CA ASN A 240 -22.39 3.14 -10.17
C ASN A 240 -22.34 2.46 -8.81
N SER A 241 -21.29 1.73 -8.51
CA SER A 241 -21.10 1.12 -7.20
C SER A 241 -20.95 2.18 -6.11
N ILE A 242 -20.16 3.24 -6.35
CA ILE A 242 -20.01 4.37 -5.42
C ILE A 242 -21.35 5.07 -5.17
N LYS A 243 -22.13 5.33 -6.25
CA LYS A 243 -23.46 5.91 -6.13
C LYS A 243 -24.37 5.09 -5.22
N HIS A 244 -24.42 3.76 -5.43
CA HIS A 244 -25.23 2.89 -4.58
C HIS A 244 -24.70 2.81 -3.14
N ALA A 245 -23.40 2.83 -2.94
CA ALA A 245 -22.80 2.89 -1.61
C ALA A 245 -23.19 4.17 -0.85
N LEU A 246 -23.15 5.33 -1.52
CA LEU A 246 -23.62 6.60 -0.93
C LEU A 246 -25.12 6.58 -0.62
N LEU A 247 -25.96 6.06 -1.52
CA LEU A 247 -27.40 5.93 -1.28
C LEU A 247 -27.68 4.96 -0.12
N GLY A 248 -26.88 3.90 0.02
CA GLY A 248 -26.95 2.97 1.15
C GLY A 248 -26.61 3.66 2.47
N SER A 249 -25.55 4.46 2.51
CA SER A 249 -25.16 5.24 3.69
C SER A 249 -26.25 6.23 4.11
N VAL A 250 -26.80 7.00 3.15
CA VAL A 250 -27.89 7.93 3.41
C VAL A 250 -29.15 7.21 3.94
N ALA A 251 -29.47 6.03 3.42
CA ALA A 251 -30.59 5.24 3.91
C ALA A 251 -30.34 4.72 5.35
N GLU A 252 -29.10 4.33 5.69
CA GLU A 252 -28.71 3.98 7.06
C GLU A 252 -28.89 5.16 8.02
N ASP A 253 -28.47 6.37 7.62
CA ASP A 253 -28.63 7.59 8.43
C ASP A 253 -30.12 7.94 8.67
N ASN A 254 -30.98 7.60 7.72
CA ASN A 254 -32.44 7.77 7.84
C ASN A 254 -33.13 6.58 8.54
N ALA A 255 -32.38 5.62 9.08
CA ALA A 255 -32.87 4.40 9.72
C ALA A 255 -33.76 3.51 8.78
N ASP A 256 -33.64 3.66 7.47
CA ASP A 256 -34.29 2.81 6.46
C ASP A 256 -33.38 1.64 6.08
N LEU A 257 -33.36 0.63 6.95
CA LEU A 257 -32.43 -0.50 6.82
C LEU A 257 -32.70 -1.36 5.59
N ASP A 258 -33.97 -1.52 5.17
CA ASP A 258 -34.31 -2.32 4.00
C ASP A 258 -33.75 -1.68 2.71
N ARG A 259 -33.94 -0.38 2.60
CA ARG A 259 -33.39 0.39 1.47
C ARG A 259 -31.86 0.44 1.50
N ALA A 260 -31.28 0.56 2.68
CA ALA A 260 -29.84 0.51 2.84
C ALA A 260 -29.27 -0.84 2.37
N GLN A 261 -29.85 -1.94 2.81
CA GLN A 261 -29.43 -3.29 2.40
C GLN A 261 -29.58 -3.50 0.90
N TYR A 262 -30.66 -3.02 0.30
CA TYR A 262 -30.88 -3.06 -1.16
C TYR A 262 -29.74 -2.35 -1.90
N HIS A 263 -29.38 -1.13 -1.50
CA HIS A 263 -28.31 -0.38 -2.17
C HIS A 263 -26.93 -0.99 -1.96
N TRP A 264 -26.61 -1.48 -0.76
CA TRP A 264 -25.35 -2.17 -0.50
C TRP A 264 -25.23 -3.48 -1.29
N SER A 265 -26.33 -4.22 -1.48
CA SER A 265 -26.30 -5.45 -2.29
C SER A 265 -26.03 -5.17 -3.76
N ILE A 266 -26.64 -4.14 -4.33
CA ILE A 266 -26.36 -3.71 -5.73
C ILE A 266 -24.91 -3.24 -5.86
N CYS A 267 -24.44 -2.41 -4.92
CA CYS A 267 -23.07 -1.96 -4.93
C CYS A 267 -22.08 -3.13 -4.97
N LYS A 268 -22.29 -4.12 -4.11
CA LYS A 268 -21.46 -5.32 -4.06
C LYS A 268 -21.52 -6.12 -5.36
N GLN A 269 -22.73 -6.34 -5.90
CA GLN A 269 -22.92 -7.05 -7.16
C GLN A 269 -22.16 -6.40 -8.33
N LEU A 270 -22.25 -5.07 -8.47
CA LEU A 270 -21.54 -4.34 -9.53
C LEU A 270 -20.02 -4.51 -9.43
N LEU A 271 -19.47 -4.53 -8.23
CA LEU A 271 -18.03 -4.73 -8.01
C LEU A 271 -17.61 -6.19 -8.25
N GLU A 272 -18.49 -7.16 -7.93
CA GLU A 272 -18.26 -8.58 -8.21
C GLU A 272 -18.29 -8.86 -9.71
N GLU A 273 -19.25 -8.30 -10.44
CA GLU A 273 -19.34 -8.41 -11.91
C GLU A 273 -18.07 -7.84 -12.59
N GLU A 274 -17.57 -6.70 -12.14
CA GLU A 274 -16.34 -6.12 -12.65
C GLU A 274 -15.11 -7.01 -12.34
N LEU A 275 -15.04 -7.55 -11.12
CA LEU A 275 -13.96 -8.44 -10.73
C LEU A 275 -13.98 -9.76 -11.52
N ASP A 276 -15.16 -10.31 -11.76
CA ASP A 276 -15.32 -11.54 -12.52
C ASP A 276 -14.96 -11.34 -14.00
N ALA A 277 -15.32 -10.19 -14.57
CA ALA A 277 -14.89 -9.80 -15.91
C ALA A 277 -13.35 -9.68 -16.01
N TYR A 278 -12.70 -9.18 -14.97
CA TYR A 278 -11.24 -9.06 -14.90
C TYR A 278 -10.55 -10.42 -14.75
N ARG A 279 -11.09 -11.32 -13.92
CA ARG A 279 -10.55 -12.67 -13.72
C ARG A 279 -10.61 -13.53 -14.96
N GLY A 280 -11.35 -13.08 -15.97
CA GLY A 280 -11.59 -13.86 -17.18
C GLY A 280 -12.56 -15.03 -16.95
N ALA A 281 -13.08 -15.58 -18.05
CA ALA A 281 -14.04 -16.69 -18.01
C ALA A 281 -13.42 -18.06 -17.64
N ALA A 282 -12.24 -18.10 -17.06
CA ALA A 282 -11.61 -19.31 -16.57
C ALA A 282 -12.36 -19.82 -15.32
N LYS A 283 -13.59 -20.29 -15.53
CA LYS A 283 -14.24 -21.13 -14.52
C LYS A 283 -13.38 -22.39 -14.37
N PRO A 284 -12.90 -22.72 -13.16
CA PRO A 284 -12.19 -23.96 -12.95
C PRO A 284 -13.12 -25.11 -13.34
N THR A 285 -12.81 -25.77 -14.44
CA THR A 285 -13.56 -26.99 -14.83
C THR A 285 -13.03 -28.09 -13.95
N ILE A 286 -13.81 -28.48 -12.94
CA ILE A 286 -13.50 -29.65 -12.15
C ILE A 286 -13.86 -30.86 -12.99
N TYR A 287 -12.86 -31.54 -13.51
CA TYR A 287 -13.05 -32.85 -14.13
C TYR A 287 -13.09 -33.91 -13.02
N PHE A 288 -14.23 -34.49 -12.84
CA PHE A 288 -14.37 -35.72 -12.07
C PHE A 288 -13.91 -36.86 -12.97
N ASP A 289 -12.82 -37.51 -12.62
CA ASP A 289 -12.43 -38.78 -13.23
C ASP A 289 -13.00 -39.93 -12.38
N PRO A 290 -14.15 -40.51 -12.74
CA PRO A 290 -14.77 -41.56 -11.96
C PRO A 290 -13.99 -42.90 -12.02
N SER A 291 -12.97 -42.98 -12.89
CA SER A 291 -12.19 -44.21 -13.10
C SER A 291 -10.80 -44.17 -12.46
N GLY A 292 -10.41 -43.05 -11.79
CA GLY A 292 -9.19 -43.00 -11.00
C GLY A 292 -7.87 -43.27 -11.74
N SER A 293 -7.83 -43.10 -13.06
CA SER A 293 -6.66 -43.39 -13.87
C SER A 293 -5.52 -42.39 -13.80
N GLY A 294 -5.51 -41.50 -12.81
CA GLY A 294 -4.39 -40.79 -12.20
C GLY A 294 -3.31 -40.11 -13.06
N THR A 295 -3.45 -40.03 -14.37
CA THR A 295 -2.45 -39.49 -15.28
C THR A 295 -3.02 -38.45 -16.22
N ARG A 296 -3.49 -37.31 -15.65
CA ARG A 296 -3.75 -36.13 -16.47
C ARG A 296 -3.11 -34.92 -15.83
N THR A 297 -1.96 -34.55 -16.35
CA THR A 297 -1.45 -33.18 -16.24
C THR A 297 -2.51 -32.23 -16.81
N PRO A 298 -2.96 -31.22 -16.08
CA PRO A 298 -3.83 -30.20 -16.64
C PRO A 298 -3.03 -29.46 -17.73
N ASN A 299 -3.48 -29.55 -18.98
CA ASN A 299 -3.04 -28.63 -20.01
C ASN A 299 -3.55 -27.24 -19.61
N ILE A 300 -2.65 -26.43 -19.09
CA ILE A 300 -2.84 -24.97 -18.95
C ILE A 300 -2.52 -24.42 -20.35
N MET A 301 -3.55 -24.10 -21.13
CA MET A 301 -3.44 -23.16 -22.25
C MET A 301 -3.69 -21.75 -21.75
#